data_dedc3b3eaae7fc543cc487ce3f27f062
#
_entry.id   dedc3b3eaae7fc543cc487ce3f27f062
#
_cell.length_a   1.000
_cell.length_b   1.000
_cell.length_c   1.000
_cell.angle_alpha   90.00
_cell.angle_beta   90.00
_cell.angle_gamma   90.00
#
_symmetry.space_group_name_H-M   'P 1'
#
loop_
_entity.id
_entity.type
_entity.pdbx_description
1 polymer ?
#
loop_
_entity_poly.entity_id
_entity_poly.type
_entity_poly.pdbx_seq_one_letter_code
_entity_poly.pdbx_strand_id
1 'polypeptide(L)'
;MIVYNISSKVRWEIVEPWLEWQLEEQIPAVLATKLFDGHQLYRLLEQDEEEGPTFVIQFFTTSLERYEQFIIEFAPALQQAGWDKWGNGFIAFRTLLESI
;
A
#
# COMPACT_ATOMS: atom_id res chain seq x y z
N MET A 1 8.52 -7.80 14.78
CA MET A 1 8.32 -6.99 13.55
C MET A 1 6.88 -7.11 13.09
N ILE A 2 6.24 -6.00 12.93
CA ILE A 2 4.88 -5.92 12.38
C ILE A 2 4.98 -5.48 10.93
N VAL A 3 4.24 -6.15 10.06
CA VAL A 3 4.23 -5.84 8.62
C VAL A 3 2.81 -5.49 8.19
N TYR A 4 2.63 -4.25 7.75
CA TYR A 4 1.38 -3.80 7.16
C TYR A 4 1.45 -4.08 5.67
N ASN A 5 0.66 -5.04 5.21
CA ASN A 5 0.71 -5.58 3.86
C ASN A 5 -0.49 -5.11 3.06
N ILE A 6 -0.24 -4.46 1.91
CA ILE A 6 -1.30 -3.97 1.03
C ILE A 6 -1.13 -4.63 -0.33
N SER A 7 -2.11 -5.45 -0.73
CA SER A 7 -2.13 -6.08 -2.05
C SER A 7 -3.11 -5.33 -2.93
N SER A 8 -2.65 -4.75 -4.03
CA SER A 8 -3.46 -3.93 -4.92
C SER A 8 -3.50 -4.54 -6.31
N LYS A 9 -4.70 -4.90 -6.77
CA LYS A 9 -4.93 -5.28 -8.15
C LYS A 9 -5.23 -4.03 -8.95
N VAL A 10 -4.41 -3.74 -9.96
CA VAL A 10 -4.40 -2.47 -10.69
C VAL A 10 -4.76 -2.72 -12.16
N ARG A 11 -5.72 -1.97 -12.70
CA ARG A 11 -6.09 -2.09 -14.11
C ARG A 11 -4.93 -1.72 -15.01
N TRP A 12 -4.74 -2.47 -16.09
CA TRP A 12 -3.63 -2.24 -17.02
C TRP A 12 -3.50 -0.80 -17.49
N GLU A 13 -4.63 -0.12 -17.70
CA GLU A 13 -4.66 1.25 -18.22
C GLU A 13 -3.95 2.26 -17.33
N ILE A 14 -3.84 1.97 -16.03
CA ILE A 14 -3.27 2.92 -15.08
C ILE A 14 -1.98 2.43 -14.41
N VAL A 15 -1.46 1.27 -14.79
CA VAL A 15 -0.31 0.66 -14.10
C VAL A 15 0.88 1.61 -14.00
N GLU A 16 1.33 2.19 -15.11
CA GLU A 16 2.50 3.07 -15.08
C GLU A 16 2.29 4.32 -14.22
N PRO A 17 1.23 5.12 -14.41
CA PRO A 17 1.01 6.28 -13.57
C PRO A 17 0.70 5.92 -12.12
N TRP A 18 0.06 4.77 -11.86
CA TRP A 18 -0.22 4.32 -10.50
C TRP A 18 1.08 3.97 -9.75
N LEU A 19 2.00 3.24 -10.41
CA LEU A 19 3.30 2.92 -9.81
C LEU A 19 4.12 4.19 -9.54
N GLU A 20 4.13 5.13 -10.48
CA GLU A 20 4.81 6.41 -10.32
C GLU A 20 4.25 7.17 -9.12
N TRP A 21 2.92 7.24 -9.01
CA TRP A 21 2.26 7.88 -7.88
C TRP A 21 2.60 7.20 -6.55
N GLN A 22 2.63 5.87 -6.51
CA GLN A 22 3.03 5.15 -5.30
C GLN A 22 4.45 5.53 -4.88
N LEU A 23 5.39 5.50 -5.82
CA LEU A 23 6.80 5.74 -5.52
C LEU A 23 7.10 7.20 -5.18
N GLU A 24 6.41 8.13 -5.80
CA GLU A 24 6.69 9.57 -5.65
C GLU A 24 5.83 10.27 -4.62
N GLU A 25 4.63 9.77 -4.34
CA GLU A 25 3.67 10.46 -3.47
C GLU A 25 3.18 9.60 -2.31
N GLN A 26 2.55 8.45 -2.57
CA GLN A 26 1.84 7.70 -1.53
C GLN A 26 2.80 7.03 -0.54
N ILE A 27 3.78 6.28 -1.02
CA ILE A 27 4.76 5.62 -0.15
C ILE A 27 5.55 6.66 0.66
N PRO A 28 6.06 7.75 0.05
CA PRO A 28 6.70 8.81 0.83
C PRO A 28 5.80 9.43 1.89
N ALA A 29 4.51 9.62 1.60
CA ALA A 29 3.57 10.16 2.58
C ALA A 29 3.38 9.22 3.78
N VAL A 30 3.32 7.92 3.53
CA VAL A 30 3.24 6.92 4.61
C VAL A 30 4.52 6.98 5.47
N LEU A 31 5.69 6.99 4.84
CA LEU A 31 6.96 7.01 5.56
C LEU A 31 7.17 8.33 6.31
N ALA A 32 6.64 9.45 5.80
CA ALA A 32 6.74 10.75 6.45
C ALA A 32 6.01 10.81 7.79
N THR A 33 5.08 9.90 8.06
CA THR A 33 4.42 9.82 9.37
C THR A 33 5.37 9.42 10.48
N LYS A 34 6.52 8.83 10.16
CA LYS A 34 7.52 8.29 11.09
C LYS A 34 7.04 7.09 11.90
N LEU A 35 5.93 6.49 11.49
CA LEU A 35 5.37 5.31 12.16
C LEU A 35 5.85 3.99 11.56
N PHE A 36 6.43 4.04 10.37
CA PHE A 36 7.03 2.88 9.71
C PHE A 36 8.51 3.15 9.42
N ASP A 37 9.33 2.10 9.53
CA ASP A 37 10.78 2.20 9.39
C ASP A 37 11.27 1.91 7.98
N GLY A 38 10.41 1.37 7.11
CA GLY A 38 10.78 1.06 5.74
C GLY A 38 9.64 0.40 4.99
N HIS A 39 9.90 0.08 3.74
CA HIS A 39 8.92 -0.56 2.87
C HIS A 39 9.59 -1.48 1.86
N GLN A 40 8.78 -2.35 1.26
CA GLN A 40 9.13 -3.15 0.10
C GLN A 40 7.96 -3.14 -0.89
N LEU A 41 8.26 -3.12 -2.17
CA LEU A 41 7.27 -3.17 -3.24
C LEU A 41 7.55 -4.39 -4.11
N TYR A 42 6.52 -5.22 -4.32
CA TYR A 42 6.62 -6.45 -5.09
C TYR A 42 5.51 -6.53 -6.13
N ARG A 43 5.76 -7.30 -7.20
CA ARG A 43 4.71 -7.78 -8.07
C ARG A 43 4.40 -9.23 -7.68
N LEU A 44 3.12 -9.53 -7.51
CA LEU A 44 2.69 -10.89 -7.22
C LEU A 44 2.72 -11.71 -8.52
N LEU A 45 3.46 -12.81 -8.51
CA LEU A 45 3.59 -13.67 -9.67
C LEU A 45 2.59 -14.82 -9.66
N GLU A 46 2.43 -15.49 -10.80
CA GLU A 46 1.55 -16.64 -10.98
C GLU A 46 0.09 -16.36 -10.62
N GLN A 47 -0.37 -15.16 -10.98
CA GLN A 47 -1.76 -14.73 -10.81
C GLN A 47 -2.40 -14.48 -12.16
N ASP A 48 -3.74 -14.59 -12.20
CA ASP A 48 -4.50 -14.14 -13.36
C ASP A 48 -4.37 -12.62 -13.47
N GLU A 49 -3.81 -12.16 -14.57
CA GLU A 49 -3.61 -10.73 -14.83
C GLU A 49 -4.46 -10.23 -16.01
N GLU A 50 -5.54 -10.91 -16.32
CA GLU A 50 -6.40 -10.50 -17.42
C GLU A 50 -6.86 -9.04 -17.27
N GLU A 51 -7.28 -8.65 -16.07
CA GLU A 51 -7.71 -7.28 -15.80
C GLU A 51 -6.55 -6.36 -15.38
N GLY A 52 -5.46 -6.92 -14.88
CA GLY A 52 -4.30 -6.19 -14.46
C GLY A 52 -3.44 -6.95 -13.46
N PRO A 53 -2.23 -6.49 -13.21
CA PRO A 53 -1.32 -7.11 -12.25
C PRO A 53 -1.71 -6.79 -10.81
N THR A 54 -1.16 -7.58 -9.87
CA THR A 54 -1.27 -7.31 -8.44
C THR A 54 0.10 -6.91 -7.91
N PHE A 55 0.15 -5.76 -7.25
CA PHE A 55 1.35 -5.29 -6.56
C PHE A 55 1.15 -5.41 -5.06
N VAL A 56 2.23 -5.73 -4.36
CA VAL A 56 2.21 -5.87 -2.90
C VAL A 56 3.17 -4.86 -2.31
N ILE A 57 2.67 -4.02 -1.42
CA ILE A 57 3.49 -3.06 -0.68
C ILE A 57 3.49 -3.48 0.78
N GLN A 58 4.67 -3.60 1.37
CA GLN A 58 4.82 -3.93 2.78
C GLN A 58 5.47 -2.75 3.50
N PHE A 59 4.88 -2.34 4.61
CA PHE A 59 5.45 -1.33 5.49
C PHE A 59 5.81 -2.02 6.81
N PHE A 60 6.99 -1.70 7.35
CA PHE A 60 7.56 -2.38 8.51
C PHE A 60 7.58 -1.46 9.72
N THR A 61 7.14 -1.97 10.86
CA THR A 61 7.25 -1.26 12.13
C THR A 61 7.57 -2.23 13.26
N THR A 62 8.10 -1.71 14.36
CA THR A 62 8.51 -2.52 15.50
C THR A 62 7.38 -2.79 16.47
N SER A 63 6.30 -2.01 16.46
CA SER A 63 5.24 -2.16 17.44
C SER A 63 3.85 -2.06 16.83
N LEU A 64 2.93 -2.80 17.41
CA LEU A 64 1.51 -2.76 17.05
C LEU A 64 0.89 -1.39 17.36
N GLU A 65 1.38 -0.72 18.41
CA GLU A 65 0.89 0.61 18.77
C GLU A 65 1.15 1.65 17.68
N ARG A 66 2.31 1.62 17.05
CA ARG A 66 2.65 2.51 15.94
C ARG A 66 1.73 2.26 14.74
N TYR A 67 1.46 0.98 14.44
CA TYR A 67 0.52 0.61 13.41
C TYR A 67 -0.88 1.14 13.71
N GLU A 68 -1.37 0.96 14.93
CA GLU A 68 -2.69 1.43 15.32
C GLU A 68 -2.79 2.95 15.23
N GLN A 69 -1.78 3.66 15.64
CA GLN A 69 -1.72 5.11 15.50
C GLN A 69 -1.83 5.54 14.04
N PHE A 70 -1.12 4.84 13.15
CA PHE A 70 -1.20 5.11 11.71
C PHE A 70 -2.62 4.91 11.19
N ILE A 71 -3.26 3.80 11.54
CA ILE A 71 -4.61 3.48 11.07
C ILE A 71 -5.62 4.53 11.52
N ILE A 72 -5.49 5.05 12.74
CA ILE A 72 -6.40 6.03 13.29
C ILE A 72 -6.15 7.43 12.72
N GLU A 73 -4.90 7.87 12.68
CA GLU A 73 -4.55 9.25 12.39
C GLU A 73 -4.30 9.55 10.91
N PHE A 74 -3.77 8.59 10.15
CA PHE A 74 -3.29 8.87 8.79
C PHE A 74 -3.96 8.06 7.68
N ALA A 75 -4.29 6.81 7.93
CA ALA A 75 -4.82 5.92 6.90
C ALA A 75 -6.08 6.43 6.22
N PRO A 76 -7.08 6.99 6.93
CA PRO A 76 -8.29 7.46 6.26
C PRO A 76 -8.03 8.50 5.17
N ALA A 77 -7.18 9.50 5.44
CA ALA A 77 -6.85 10.54 4.46
C ALA A 77 -6.05 9.98 3.27
N LEU A 78 -5.12 9.06 3.55
CA LEU A 78 -4.30 8.45 2.50
C LEU A 78 -5.13 7.53 1.60
N GLN A 79 -6.07 6.79 2.17
CA GLN A 79 -6.99 5.96 1.39
C GLN A 79 -7.91 6.83 0.54
N GLN A 80 -8.40 7.93 1.09
CA GLN A 80 -9.24 8.87 0.36
C GLN A 80 -8.48 9.50 -0.81
N ALA A 81 -7.21 9.84 -0.62
CA ALA A 81 -6.38 10.37 -1.70
C ALA A 81 -6.24 9.39 -2.87
N GLY A 82 -6.10 8.10 -2.57
CA GLY A 82 -6.06 7.06 -3.60
C GLY A 82 -7.37 6.94 -4.35
N TRP A 83 -8.49 6.97 -3.62
CA TRP A 83 -9.81 6.92 -4.23
C TRP A 83 -10.07 8.15 -5.10
N ASP A 84 -9.73 9.34 -4.61
CA ASP A 84 -9.94 10.60 -5.35
C ASP A 84 -9.17 10.61 -6.66
N LYS A 85 -7.98 10.03 -6.68
CA LYS A 85 -7.13 10.03 -7.87
C LYS A 85 -7.48 8.93 -8.86
N TRP A 86 -7.80 7.74 -8.38
CA TRP A 86 -7.91 6.53 -9.22
C TRP A 86 -9.30 5.92 -9.26
N GLY A 87 -10.19 6.28 -8.33
CA GLY A 87 -11.51 5.70 -8.24
C GLY A 87 -11.44 4.19 -8.13
N ASN A 88 -12.16 3.49 -9.01
CA ASN A 88 -12.15 2.03 -9.06
C ASN A 88 -11.07 1.44 -9.98
N GLY A 89 -10.04 2.23 -10.32
CA GLY A 89 -8.94 1.75 -11.16
C GLY A 89 -8.08 0.70 -10.46
N PHE A 90 -8.16 0.59 -9.15
CA PHE A 90 -7.50 -0.48 -8.40
C PHE A 90 -8.34 -0.89 -7.19
N ILE A 91 -8.09 -2.11 -6.72
CA ILE A 91 -8.70 -2.65 -5.49
C ILE A 91 -7.58 -3.08 -4.56
N ALA A 92 -7.63 -2.62 -3.32
CA ALA A 92 -6.62 -2.93 -2.31
C ALA A 92 -7.18 -3.83 -1.22
N PHE A 93 -6.40 -4.83 -0.85
CA PHE A 93 -6.66 -5.71 0.28
C PHE A 93 -5.54 -5.52 1.30
N ARG A 94 -5.91 -5.33 2.55
CA ARG A 94 -4.96 -5.03 3.61
C ARG A 94 -4.93 -6.15 4.63
N THR A 95 -3.72 -6.58 4.99
CA THR A 95 -3.50 -7.61 6.00
C THR A 95 -2.39 -7.16 6.94
N LEU A 96 -2.44 -7.63 8.17
CA LEU A 96 -1.42 -7.35 9.16
C LEU A 96 -0.69 -8.65 9.48
N LEU A 97 0.62 -8.60 9.41
CA LEU A 97 1.49 -9.75 9.63
C LEU A 97 2.42 -9.49 10.81
N GLU A 98 2.77 -10.54 11.49
CA GLU A 98 3.77 -10.48 12.55
C GLU A 98 4.84 -11.53 12.26
N SER A 99 6.12 -11.13 12.34
CA SER A 99 7.23 -12.08 12.16
C SER A 99 7.31 -13.00 13.37
N ILE A 100 7.54 -14.25 13.08
CA ILE A 100 7.66 -15.28 14.13
C ILE A 100 9.07 -15.27 14.75
#